data_78cd1d3f82d43e278abeeb7172b90520
#
_entry.id   78cd1d3f82d43e278abeeb7172b90520
#
_cell.length_a   1.000
_cell.length_b   1.000
_cell.length_c   1.000
_cell.angle_alpha   90.00
_cell.angle_beta   90.00
_cell.angle_gamma   90.00
#
_symmetry.space_group_name_H-M   'P 1'
#
loop_
_entity.id
_entity.type
_entity.pdbx_description
1 polymer ?
#
loop_
_entity_poly.entity_id
_entity_poly.type
_entity_poly.pdbx_seq_one_letter_code
_entity_poly.pdbx_strand_id
1 'polypeptide(L)'
;MAEKKTYYLGTGRRKTAVARVRVSDGKGTIAINGRELDSYFTEDKDRAAVRGPLAVTDLGTRVDVTVKVAGGGITGQADAIKQGIARALKVMFAAPTERRAVTVGVTTSVRARNVQHKTTETAVGTGNQEAAPAADEAATGMVKKLRDGGFLTRDSRMKERKKYGLRGARRGTQFSKR
;
A
#
# COMPACT_ATOMS: atom_id res chain seq x y z
N MET A 1 5.44 -30.96 -3.39
CA MET A 1 6.23 -29.80 -2.88
C MET A 1 5.33 -28.58 -2.95
N ALA A 2 5.16 -27.85 -1.85
CA ALA A 2 4.34 -26.64 -1.84
C ALA A 2 5.04 -25.53 -2.63
N GLU A 3 4.42 -25.02 -3.68
CA GLU A 3 4.93 -23.92 -4.46
C GLU A 3 5.06 -22.67 -3.55
N LYS A 4 6.26 -22.07 -3.53
CA LYS A 4 6.51 -20.84 -2.77
C LYS A 4 5.80 -19.68 -3.46
N LYS A 5 4.60 -19.30 -3.01
CA LYS A 5 3.90 -18.11 -3.50
C LYS A 5 4.64 -16.84 -3.04
N THR A 6 4.97 -16.00 -3.99
CA THR A 6 5.55 -14.66 -3.71
C THR A 6 4.42 -13.71 -3.36
N TYR A 7 4.58 -12.96 -2.26
CA TYR A 7 3.61 -11.96 -1.81
C TYR A 7 4.20 -10.56 -1.84
N TYR A 8 3.48 -9.64 -2.45
CA TYR A 8 3.80 -8.21 -2.42
C TYR A 8 2.94 -7.53 -1.35
N LEU A 9 3.58 -6.83 -0.42
CA LEU A 9 2.93 -6.27 0.75
C LEU A 9 2.65 -4.77 0.57
N GLY A 10 1.44 -4.35 0.94
CA GLY A 10 1.06 -2.95 0.98
C GLY A 10 0.21 -2.63 2.21
N THR A 11 0.46 -1.48 2.83
CA THR A 11 -0.35 -1.00 3.94
C THR A 11 -1.05 0.29 3.55
N GLY A 12 -2.37 0.33 3.70
CA GLY A 12 -3.16 1.52 3.50
C GLY A 12 -3.84 1.99 4.79
N ARG A 13 -4.08 3.30 4.89
CA ARG A 13 -4.71 3.90 6.06
C ARG A 13 -5.67 5.02 5.66
N ARG A 14 -6.86 5.03 6.25
CA ARG A 14 -7.85 6.09 6.08
C ARG A 14 -8.61 6.30 7.39
N LYS A 15 -8.64 7.54 7.89
CA LYS A 15 -9.18 7.84 9.23
C LYS A 15 -8.53 6.92 10.27
N THR A 16 -9.31 6.11 10.97
CA THR A 16 -8.84 5.09 11.93
C THR A 16 -8.71 3.69 11.32
N ALA A 17 -9.13 3.51 10.05
CA ALA A 17 -9.01 2.24 9.36
C ALA A 17 -7.57 1.96 8.93
N VAL A 18 -7.11 0.74 9.15
CA VAL A 18 -5.80 0.23 8.71
C VAL A 18 -6.02 -1.07 7.95
N ALA A 19 -5.54 -1.12 6.69
CA ALA A 19 -5.58 -2.29 5.84
C ALA A 19 -4.17 -2.81 5.60
N ARG A 20 -3.95 -4.10 5.83
CA ARG A 20 -2.75 -4.84 5.46
C ARG A 20 -3.08 -5.71 4.27
N VAL A 21 -2.50 -5.41 3.14
CA VAL A 21 -2.78 -6.06 1.85
C VAL A 21 -1.61 -6.95 1.46
N ARG A 22 -1.94 -8.13 0.96
CA ARG A 22 -1.02 -9.07 0.32
C ARG A 22 -1.53 -9.32 -1.08
N VAL A 23 -0.70 -9.08 -2.06
CA VAL A 23 -0.96 -9.35 -3.47
C VAL A 23 -0.08 -10.49 -3.90
N SER A 24 -0.62 -11.45 -4.60
CA SER A 24 0.10 -12.56 -5.23
C SER A 24 -0.45 -12.80 -6.64
N ASP A 25 0.32 -13.47 -7.46
CA ASP A 25 -0.17 -13.92 -8.77
C ASP A 25 -1.33 -14.90 -8.56
N GLY A 26 -2.40 -14.76 -9.37
CA GLY A 26 -3.60 -15.56 -9.19
C GLY A 26 -4.67 -15.37 -10.26
N LYS A 27 -5.92 -15.50 -9.87
CA LYS A 27 -7.10 -15.51 -10.76
C LYS A 27 -8.01 -14.29 -10.61
N GLY A 28 -7.62 -13.29 -9.81
CA GLY A 28 -8.42 -12.10 -9.58
C GLY A 28 -9.33 -12.15 -8.35
N THR A 29 -9.08 -13.06 -7.41
CA THR A 29 -9.89 -13.18 -6.20
C THR A 29 -9.50 -12.10 -5.18
N ILE A 30 -10.51 -11.46 -4.56
CA ILE A 30 -10.29 -10.45 -3.52
C ILE A 30 -10.96 -10.93 -2.23
N ALA A 31 -10.14 -11.33 -1.26
CA ALA A 31 -10.60 -11.77 0.06
C ALA A 31 -10.29 -10.74 1.15
N ILE A 32 -11.31 -10.31 1.90
CA ILE A 32 -11.22 -9.31 2.96
C ILE A 32 -11.66 -9.94 4.28
N ASN A 33 -10.74 -10.06 5.22
CA ASN A 33 -10.97 -10.74 6.50
C ASN A 33 -11.60 -12.14 6.35
N GLY A 34 -11.25 -12.88 5.29
CA GLY A 34 -11.77 -14.21 5.00
C GLY A 34 -13.13 -14.22 4.28
N ARG A 35 -13.69 -13.07 3.91
CA ARG A 35 -14.92 -12.95 3.13
C ARG A 35 -14.62 -12.42 1.74
N GLU A 36 -15.47 -12.70 0.77
CA GLU A 36 -15.37 -12.12 -0.58
C GLU A 36 -15.71 -10.62 -0.56
N LEU A 37 -15.19 -9.89 -1.54
CA LEU A 37 -15.40 -8.45 -1.70
C LEU A 37 -16.89 -8.06 -1.69
N ASP A 38 -17.70 -8.79 -2.46
CA ASP A 38 -19.12 -8.49 -2.67
C ASP A 38 -19.97 -8.82 -1.43
N SER A 39 -19.52 -9.80 -0.62
CA SER A 39 -20.12 -10.13 0.68
C SER A 39 -19.69 -9.17 1.80
N TYR A 40 -18.51 -8.55 1.69
CA TYR A 40 -17.99 -7.65 2.71
C TYR A 40 -18.52 -6.22 2.55
N PHE A 41 -18.56 -5.70 1.32
CA PHE A 41 -19.09 -4.38 0.99
C PHE A 41 -20.45 -4.49 0.33
N THR A 42 -21.45 -3.88 0.94
CA THR A 42 -22.81 -3.79 0.38
C THR A 42 -22.94 -2.71 -0.69
N GLU A 43 -22.19 -1.61 -0.56
CA GLU A 43 -22.26 -0.48 -1.48
C GLU A 43 -21.32 -0.68 -2.68
N ASP A 44 -21.86 -0.45 -3.89
CA ASP A 44 -21.08 -0.53 -5.14
C ASP A 44 -19.96 0.50 -5.22
N LYS A 45 -20.15 1.66 -4.60
CA LYS A 45 -19.14 2.70 -4.48
C LYS A 45 -17.88 2.19 -3.77
N ASP A 46 -18.04 1.45 -2.68
CA ASP A 46 -16.93 0.92 -1.90
C ASP A 46 -16.25 -0.24 -2.65
N ARG A 47 -17.04 -1.08 -3.33
CA ARG A 47 -16.51 -2.14 -4.22
C ARG A 47 -15.70 -1.55 -5.37
N ALA A 48 -16.22 -0.53 -6.03
CA ALA A 48 -15.54 0.18 -7.11
C ALA A 48 -14.24 0.85 -6.62
N ALA A 49 -14.25 1.44 -5.43
CA ALA A 49 -13.05 2.03 -4.84
C ALA A 49 -11.94 0.98 -4.63
N VAL A 50 -12.26 -0.21 -4.16
CA VAL A 50 -11.30 -1.31 -3.96
C VAL A 50 -10.75 -1.84 -5.28
N ARG A 51 -11.61 -1.99 -6.31
CA ARG A 51 -11.21 -2.46 -7.65
C ARG A 51 -10.42 -1.40 -8.44
N GLY A 52 -10.56 -0.11 -8.11
CA GLY A 52 -9.97 0.99 -8.86
C GLY A 52 -8.48 0.85 -9.20
N PRO A 53 -7.57 0.58 -8.26
CA PRO A 53 -6.15 0.39 -8.57
C PRO A 53 -5.88 -0.77 -9.52
N LEU A 54 -6.65 -1.86 -9.41
CA LEU A 54 -6.51 -3.04 -10.27
C LEU A 54 -7.04 -2.78 -11.68
N ALA A 55 -8.11 -1.98 -11.81
CA ALA A 55 -8.67 -1.59 -13.11
C ALA A 55 -7.71 -0.69 -13.88
N VAL A 56 -7.09 0.30 -13.21
CA VAL A 56 -6.12 1.22 -13.85
C VAL A 56 -4.84 0.51 -14.31
N THR A 57 -4.50 -0.62 -13.68
CA THR A 57 -3.32 -1.42 -14.04
C THR A 57 -3.64 -2.66 -14.87
N ASP A 58 -4.91 -2.89 -15.23
CA ASP A 58 -5.40 -4.04 -15.98
C ASP A 58 -5.02 -5.40 -15.34
N LEU A 59 -4.86 -5.42 -14.02
CA LEU A 59 -4.47 -6.62 -13.27
C LEU A 59 -5.62 -7.31 -12.54
N GLY A 60 -6.86 -6.88 -12.77
CA GLY A 60 -8.02 -7.40 -12.05
C GLY A 60 -8.22 -8.92 -12.12
N THR A 61 -7.79 -9.57 -13.21
CA THR A 61 -7.91 -11.01 -13.44
C THR A 61 -6.62 -11.79 -13.24
N ARG A 62 -5.51 -11.12 -12.92
CA ARG A 62 -4.18 -11.73 -12.89
C ARG A 62 -3.59 -11.85 -11.48
N VAL A 63 -4.18 -11.16 -10.51
CA VAL A 63 -3.65 -11.11 -9.15
C VAL A 63 -4.71 -11.44 -8.11
N ASP A 64 -4.34 -12.23 -7.12
CA ASP A 64 -5.14 -12.49 -5.93
C ASP A 64 -4.77 -11.50 -4.83
N VAL A 65 -5.78 -10.96 -4.17
CA VAL A 65 -5.61 -9.95 -3.12
C VAL A 65 -6.18 -10.48 -1.80
N THR A 66 -5.34 -10.64 -0.81
CA THR A 66 -5.77 -10.98 0.55
C THR A 66 -5.58 -9.78 1.46
N VAL A 67 -6.65 -9.37 2.14
CA VAL A 67 -6.66 -8.17 2.99
C VAL A 67 -7.04 -8.53 4.41
N LYS A 68 -6.27 -7.99 5.36
CA LYS A 68 -6.68 -7.89 6.77
C LYS A 68 -6.91 -6.42 7.09
N VAL A 69 -8.15 -6.04 7.37
CA VAL A 69 -8.53 -4.66 7.70
C VAL A 69 -9.13 -4.60 9.10
N ALA A 70 -8.80 -3.52 9.83
CA ALA A 70 -9.32 -3.27 11.17
C ALA A 70 -9.54 -1.75 11.38
N GLY A 71 -10.50 -1.44 12.24
CA GLY A 71 -10.83 -0.07 12.65
C GLY A 71 -11.62 0.71 11.60
N GLY A 72 -12.13 1.87 12.00
CA GLY A 72 -12.89 2.78 11.15
C GLY A 72 -14.27 2.27 10.72
N GLY A 73 -14.89 2.99 9.82
CA GLY A 73 -16.16 2.61 9.18
C GLY A 73 -15.94 1.99 7.80
N ILE A 74 -16.98 1.42 7.20
CA ILE A 74 -16.96 0.64 5.97
C ILE A 74 -16.26 1.41 4.82
N THR A 75 -16.69 2.63 4.50
CA THR A 75 -16.06 3.45 3.46
C THR A 75 -14.60 3.81 3.79
N GLY A 76 -14.27 4.03 5.07
CA GLY A 76 -12.88 4.24 5.49
C GLY A 76 -12.01 3.02 5.29
N GLN A 77 -12.56 1.83 5.46
CA GLN A 77 -11.90 0.57 5.19
C GLN A 77 -11.68 0.36 3.69
N ALA A 78 -12.68 0.67 2.84
CA ALA A 78 -12.55 0.59 1.39
C ALA A 78 -11.42 1.49 0.87
N ASP A 79 -11.36 2.75 1.34
CA ASP A 79 -10.29 3.68 0.98
C ASP A 79 -8.91 3.22 1.49
N ALA A 80 -8.85 2.63 2.68
CA ALA A 80 -7.61 2.07 3.21
C ALA A 80 -7.14 0.86 2.37
N ILE A 81 -8.07 -0.02 1.96
CA ILE A 81 -7.77 -1.16 1.09
C ILE A 81 -7.28 -0.69 -0.27
N LYS A 82 -7.98 0.27 -0.89
CA LYS A 82 -7.59 0.92 -2.15
C LYS A 82 -6.12 1.36 -2.12
N GLN A 83 -5.74 2.12 -1.10
CA GLN A 83 -4.36 2.59 -0.96
C GLN A 83 -3.37 1.45 -0.71
N GLY A 84 -3.78 0.43 0.06
CA GLY A 84 -2.96 -0.74 0.35
C GLY A 84 -2.65 -1.54 -0.91
N ILE A 85 -3.65 -1.77 -1.77
CA ILE A 85 -3.49 -2.44 -3.08
C ILE A 85 -2.51 -1.65 -3.96
N ALA A 86 -2.73 -0.34 -4.11
CA ALA A 86 -1.86 0.50 -4.94
C ALA A 86 -0.40 0.47 -4.48
N ARG A 87 -0.15 0.43 -3.18
CA ARG A 87 1.20 0.31 -2.62
C ARG A 87 1.82 -1.07 -2.82
N ALA A 88 1.02 -2.13 -2.73
CA ALA A 88 1.49 -3.49 -3.03
C ALA A 88 1.84 -3.63 -4.52
N LEU A 89 1.01 -3.10 -5.41
CA LEU A 89 1.29 -3.06 -6.85
C LEU A 89 2.55 -2.23 -7.16
N LYS A 90 2.74 -1.09 -6.49
CA LYS A 90 3.99 -0.32 -6.63
C LYS A 90 5.22 -1.19 -6.30
N VAL A 91 5.17 -2.00 -5.25
CA VAL A 91 6.27 -2.91 -4.88
C VAL A 91 6.42 -4.04 -5.92
N MET A 92 5.31 -4.53 -6.47
CA MET A 92 5.32 -5.55 -7.52
C MET A 92 6.01 -5.05 -8.79
N PHE A 93 5.77 -3.79 -9.19
CA PHE A 93 6.36 -3.16 -10.37
C PHE A 93 7.76 -2.57 -10.12
N ALA A 94 8.20 -2.44 -8.87
CA ALA A 94 9.54 -1.95 -8.57
C ALA A 94 10.61 -2.92 -9.10
N ALA A 95 11.69 -2.37 -9.62
CA ALA A 95 12.84 -3.16 -10.06
C ALA A 95 13.35 -4.07 -8.92
N PRO A 96 13.89 -5.25 -9.23
CA PRO A 96 14.38 -6.19 -8.21
C PRO A 96 15.41 -5.59 -7.24
N THR A 97 16.17 -4.60 -7.68
CA THR A 97 17.12 -3.83 -6.86
C THR A 97 16.46 -2.95 -5.80
N GLU A 98 15.23 -2.47 -6.05
CA GLU A 98 14.45 -1.66 -5.08
C GLU A 98 13.57 -2.50 -4.15
N ARG A 99 13.43 -3.78 -4.42
CA ARG A 99 12.67 -4.68 -3.57
C ARG A 99 13.44 -4.87 -2.27
N ARG A 100 13.02 -4.24 -1.20
CA ARG A 100 13.49 -4.58 0.15
C ARG A 100 13.16 -6.05 0.39
N ALA A 101 14.15 -6.91 0.21
CA ALA A 101 14.09 -8.26 0.73
C ALA A 101 13.98 -8.14 2.26
N VAL A 102 12.79 -8.36 2.80
CA VAL A 102 12.65 -8.60 4.24
C VAL A 102 13.17 -10.01 4.48
N THR A 103 14.48 -10.13 4.55
CA THR A 103 15.12 -11.28 5.15
C THR A 103 14.71 -11.23 6.63
N VAL A 104 13.83 -12.14 7.03
CA VAL A 104 13.61 -12.42 8.44
C VAL A 104 14.90 -13.10 8.94
N GLY A 105 15.93 -12.29 9.15
CA GLY A 105 17.10 -12.68 9.90
C GLY A 105 16.70 -12.70 11.36
N VAL A 106 16.79 -13.85 12.00
CA VAL A 106 16.83 -13.95 13.45
C VAL A 106 18.05 -13.16 13.90
N THR A 107 17.84 -11.91 14.29
CA THR A 107 18.88 -11.09 14.90
C THR A 107 19.08 -11.57 16.33
N THR A 108 19.97 -12.51 16.53
CA THR A 108 20.68 -12.60 17.81
C THR A 108 21.48 -11.31 17.96
N SER A 109 21.05 -10.49 18.91
CA SER A 109 21.70 -9.23 19.24
C SER A 109 23.09 -9.50 19.83
N VAL A 110 24.12 -9.51 19.00
CA VAL A 110 25.50 -9.35 19.44
C VAL A 110 25.86 -7.89 19.26
N ARG A 111 25.98 -7.21 20.39
CA ARG A 111 26.45 -5.84 20.52
C ARG A 111 27.88 -5.72 20.03
N ALA A 112 28.08 -5.45 18.73
CA ALA A 112 29.40 -5.16 18.19
C ALA A 112 29.69 -3.66 18.29
N ARG A 113 30.65 -3.34 19.12
CA ARG A 113 31.31 -2.06 19.25
C ARG A 113 32.17 -1.79 18.02
N ASN A 114 31.96 -0.64 17.39
CA ASN A 114 32.94 0.16 16.65
C ASN A 114 33.80 -0.57 15.59
N VAL A 115 33.45 -0.45 14.32
CA VAL A 115 34.40 -0.70 13.21
C VAL A 115 34.39 0.54 12.32
N GLN A 116 35.54 1.19 12.24
CA GLN A 116 35.85 2.32 11.39
C GLN A 116 35.79 1.91 9.91
N HIS A 117 35.06 2.68 9.12
CA HIS A 117 35.05 2.53 7.67
C HIS A 117 36.38 2.96 7.08
N LYS A 118 37.09 2.01 6.51
CA LYS A 118 38.22 2.27 5.60
C LYS A 118 37.68 2.08 4.19
N THR A 119 37.51 3.18 3.50
CA THR A 119 37.24 3.24 2.06
C THR A 119 38.43 2.69 1.30
N THR A 120 38.21 1.67 0.51
CA THR A 120 39.10 1.30 -0.61
C THR A 120 38.28 1.31 -1.87
N GLU A 121 38.53 2.32 -2.68
CA GLU A 121 38.15 2.37 -4.07
C GLU A 121 38.93 1.29 -4.82
N THR A 122 38.24 0.47 -5.58
CA THR A 122 38.86 -0.28 -6.66
C THR A 122 37.92 -0.26 -7.84
N ALA A 123 38.34 0.47 -8.84
CA ALA A 123 37.72 0.56 -10.14
C ALA A 123 37.91 -0.72 -10.98
N VAL A 124 37.13 -0.77 -12.04
CA VAL A 124 37.28 -1.54 -13.28
C VAL A 124 36.52 -2.85 -13.36
N GLY A 125 35.57 -2.82 -14.29
CA GLY A 125 34.91 -3.99 -14.84
C GLY A 125 33.74 -3.58 -15.73
N THR A 126 34.09 -3.02 -16.90
CA THR A 126 33.19 -2.81 -18.03
C THR A 126 32.58 -4.14 -18.44
N GLY A 127 31.30 -4.30 -18.26
CA GLY A 127 30.53 -5.42 -18.77
C GLY A 127 29.18 -4.89 -19.23
N ASN A 128 29.10 -4.52 -20.51
CA ASN A 128 27.87 -4.27 -21.22
C ASN A 128 26.95 -5.49 -21.05
N GLN A 129 25.87 -5.32 -20.31
CA GLN A 129 24.66 -6.08 -20.53
C GLN A 129 23.53 -5.09 -20.77
N GLU A 130 23.31 -4.80 -22.02
CA GLU A 130 22.05 -4.26 -22.52
C GLU A 130 20.94 -5.28 -22.19
N ALA A 131 20.27 -5.10 -21.07
CA ALA A 131 19.08 -5.84 -20.71
C ALA A 131 17.88 -4.88 -20.70
N ALA A 132 17.18 -4.90 -21.83
CA ALA A 132 15.78 -4.56 -22.03
C ALA A 132 15.22 -3.30 -21.34
N PRO A 133 15.31 -2.12 -21.98
CA PRO A 133 14.68 -0.89 -21.47
C PRO A 133 13.14 -0.94 -21.45
N ALA A 134 12.52 -1.81 -22.24
CA ALA A 134 11.08 -1.89 -22.38
C ALA A 134 10.32 -2.34 -21.10
N ALA A 135 10.93 -3.18 -20.26
CA ALA A 135 10.27 -3.66 -19.03
C ALA A 135 10.28 -2.60 -17.93
N ASP A 136 11.34 -1.82 -17.83
CA ASP A 136 11.47 -0.76 -16.82
C ASP A 136 10.59 0.46 -17.17
N GLU A 137 10.43 0.79 -18.45
CA GLU A 137 9.51 1.84 -18.88
C GLU A 137 8.05 1.47 -18.63
N ALA A 138 7.65 0.22 -18.90
CA ALA A 138 6.30 -0.26 -18.61
C ALA A 138 6.01 -0.25 -17.11
N ALA A 139 6.95 -0.69 -16.28
CA ALA A 139 6.84 -0.66 -14.82
C ALA A 139 6.72 0.78 -14.28
N THR A 140 7.53 1.70 -14.80
CA THR A 140 7.48 3.12 -14.46
C THR A 140 6.14 3.73 -14.91
N GLY A 141 5.64 3.36 -16.09
CA GLY A 141 4.34 3.77 -16.60
C GLY A 141 3.18 3.34 -15.71
N MET A 142 3.18 2.11 -15.20
CA MET A 142 2.14 1.61 -14.28
C MET A 142 2.16 2.35 -12.93
N VAL A 143 3.33 2.60 -12.37
CA VAL A 143 3.45 3.38 -11.13
C VAL A 143 2.99 4.83 -11.33
N LYS A 144 3.25 5.41 -12.52
CA LYS A 144 2.75 6.73 -12.89
C LYS A 144 1.23 6.75 -12.95
N LYS A 145 0.60 5.80 -13.63
CA LYS A 145 -0.88 5.65 -13.65
C LYS A 145 -1.49 5.58 -12.25
N LEU A 146 -0.87 4.83 -11.33
CA LEU A 146 -1.33 4.74 -9.94
C LEU A 146 -1.17 6.07 -9.18
N ARG A 147 -0.14 6.86 -9.49
CA ARG A 147 0.09 8.18 -8.89
C ARG A 147 -0.89 9.21 -9.42
N ASP A 148 -1.10 9.25 -10.71
CA ASP A 148 -2.01 10.19 -11.39
C ASP A 148 -3.47 9.91 -10.99
N GLY A 149 -3.85 8.65 -10.79
CA GLY A 149 -5.13 8.24 -10.21
C GLY A 149 -5.29 8.54 -8.71
N GLY A 150 -4.27 9.11 -8.05
CA GLY A 150 -4.33 9.49 -6.64
C GLY A 150 -4.33 8.32 -5.65
N PHE A 151 -4.11 7.07 -6.10
CA PHE A 151 -4.22 5.88 -5.26
C PHE A 151 -3.08 5.74 -4.24
N LEU A 152 -1.93 6.35 -4.49
CA LEU A 152 -0.77 6.27 -3.61
C LEU A 152 -0.82 7.29 -2.46
N THR A 153 -1.59 8.37 -2.63
CA THR A 153 -1.69 9.46 -1.66
C THR A 153 -2.70 9.11 -0.56
N ARG A 154 -2.31 9.35 0.70
CA ARG A 154 -3.23 9.20 1.82
C ARG A 154 -4.06 10.47 2.00
N ASP A 155 -5.37 10.35 2.13
CA ASP A 155 -6.21 11.44 2.63
C ASP A 155 -6.01 11.59 4.14
N SER A 156 -5.53 12.76 4.55
CA SER A 156 -5.20 13.08 5.94
C SER A 156 -6.42 13.47 6.79
N ARG A 157 -7.60 13.65 6.19
CA ARG A 157 -8.80 14.08 6.91
C ARG A 157 -9.20 13.07 7.98
N MET A 158 -9.16 13.53 9.23
CA MET A 158 -9.60 12.77 10.40
C MET A 158 -10.66 13.56 11.15
N LYS A 159 -11.41 12.90 12.05
CA LYS A 159 -12.34 13.58 12.94
C LYS A 159 -11.55 14.49 13.89
N GLU A 160 -11.79 15.78 13.83
CA GLU A 160 -11.15 16.76 14.69
C GLU A 160 -11.75 16.68 16.10
N ARG A 161 -10.88 16.74 17.11
CA ARG A 161 -11.27 16.70 18.52
C ARG A 161 -12.02 17.97 18.89
N LYS A 162 -13.08 17.86 19.71
CA LYS A 162 -13.73 19.00 20.35
C LYS A 162 -12.69 19.81 21.17
N LYS A 163 -12.70 21.12 21.03
CA LYS A 163 -11.82 22.04 21.77
C LYS A 163 -12.52 22.61 22.98
N TYR A 164 -11.74 22.99 23.99
CA TYR A 164 -12.28 23.66 25.17
C TYR A 164 -12.96 25.00 24.77
N GLY A 165 -14.05 25.34 25.42
CA GLY A 165 -14.83 26.55 25.11
C GLY A 165 -15.71 26.50 23.88
N LEU A 166 -15.59 25.46 23.03
CA LEU A 166 -16.40 25.26 21.83
C LEU A 166 -17.41 24.13 22.04
N ARG A 167 -18.53 24.18 21.30
CA ARG A 167 -19.55 23.10 21.27
C ARG A 167 -19.14 21.93 20.39
N GLY A 168 -18.17 22.12 19.48
CA GLY A 168 -17.60 21.11 18.59
C GLY A 168 -16.13 21.41 18.34
N ALA A 169 -15.56 20.83 17.28
CA ALA A 169 -14.15 21.06 16.94
C ALA A 169 -13.88 22.54 16.55
N ARG A 170 -14.87 23.15 15.84
CA ARG A 170 -14.81 24.53 15.35
C ARG A 170 -16.09 25.32 15.62
N ARG A 171 -17.13 24.68 16.21
CA ARG A 171 -18.41 25.31 16.49
C ARG A 171 -18.34 26.08 17.80
N GLY A 172 -18.39 27.41 17.70
CA GLY A 172 -18.48 28.31 18.84
C GLY A 172 -19.84 28.28 19.54
N THR A 173 -19.90 28.93 20.69
CA THR A 173 -21.16 29.27 21.36
C THR A 173 -21.75 30.49 20.70
N GLN A 174 -23.06 30.46 20.52
CA GLN A 174 -23.79 31.65 20.04
C GLN A 174 -24.01 32.60 21.23
N PHE A 175 -23.61 33.85 21.08
CA PHE A 175 -23.96 34.90 22.01
C PHE A 175 -25.34 35.46 21.62
N SER A 176 -26.28 35.47 22.58
CA SER A 176 -27.49 36.25 22.42
C SER A 176 -27.18 37.68 22.81
N LYS A 177 -27.27 38.59 21.85
CA LYS A 177 -27.32 40.03 22.16
C LYS A 177 -28.70 40.35 22.77
N ARG A 178 -28.72 40.87 23.99
CA ARG A 178 -29.87 41.57 24.54
C ARG A 178 -29.68 43.05 24.21
#